data_e014a90ef6888143d1eeaf083e14045d
#
_entry.id   e014a90ef6888143d1eeaf083e14045d
#
_cell.length_a   1.000
_cell.length_b   1.000
_cell.length_c   1.000
_cell.angle_alpha   90.00
_cell.angle_beta   90.00
_cell.angle_gamma   90.00
#
_symmetry.space_group_name_H-M   'P 1'
#
loop_
_entity.id
_entity.type
_entity.pdbx_description
1 polymer ?
#
loop_
_entity_poly.entity_id
_entity_poly.type
_entity_poly.pdbx_seq_one_letter_code
_entity_poly.pdbx_strand_id
1 'polypeptide(L)'
;MMQRISLLLVLATLTACAQDDDALLEEVRDTLPAASEVRLDVPSTDNKSTLGAVAEFYQHTRNTSDFLNAASVVWVGLIQTIMRYPATSVEGDTITWGPWNDDSALRPFAYKLVAVRTGDRSITYSLSGKRRADAGDFIPLIEGAAERPDAGERGKGTLTLLFDNQAVIDVAKRERGSIAIRYDLTGEPRTNAVTFSDFVNERGEGPRDSEYGYLQRADGSGRFDFLTLANVDEDAAGQAENLHIVSNWDATGAGRSDVAAWGGNLGEVIWNVAQCWDASFLATFTSYAATGGAQPLLANEGDAASCAVSGETVAPLL
;
A
#
# COMPACT_ATOMS: atom_id res chain seq x y z
N MET A 1 62.21 -17.48 12.65
CA MET A 1 61.09 -17.10 13.53
C MET A 1 60.21 -15.99 12.93
N MET A 2 60.51 -15.42 11.77
CA MET A 2 59.78 -14.34 11.10
C MET A 2 58.63 -14.78 10.14
N GLN A 3 58.61 -16.05 9.70
CA GLN A 3 57.65 -16.52 8.68
C GLN A 3 56.25 -16.93 9.25
N ARG A 4 56.11 -17.11 10.57
CA ARG A 4 54.84 -17.47 11.21
C ARG A 4 53.96 -16.28 11.57
N ILE A 5 54.50 -15.06 11.64
CA ILE A 5 53.76 -13.86 12.05
C ILE A 5 52.93 -13.30 10.87
N SER A 6 53.43 -13.42 9.60
CA SER A 6 52.70 -12.93 8.40
C SER A 6 51.41 -13.71 8.09
N LEU A 7 51.36 -15.01 8.41
CA LEU A 7 50.18 -15.84 8.15
C LEU A 7 49.03 -15.55 9.09
N LEU A 8 49.32 -15.15 10.32
CA LEU A 8 48.29 -14.76 11.31
C LEU A 8 47.65 -13.40 11.03
N LEU A 9 48.41 -12.46 10.42
CA LEU A 9 47.88 -11.14 10.07
C LEU A 9 46.91 -11.22 8.88
N VAL A 10 47.18 -12.10 7.89
CA VAL A 10 46.29 -12.27 6.71
C VAL A 10 44.96 -12.96 7.10
N LEU A 11 44.95 -13.91 8.05
CA LEU A 11 43.73 -14.52 8.55
C LEU A 11 42.86 -13.53 9.33
N ALA A 12 43.47 -12.64 10.12
CA ALA A 12 42.73 -11.65 10.90
C ALA A 12 42.02 -10.60 10.04
N THR A 13 42.60 -10.22 8.91
CA THR A 13 41.97 -9.27 7.98
C THR A 13 40.80 -9.87 7.20
N LEU A 14 40.85 -11.15 6.86
CA LEU A 14 39.74 -11.84 6.18
C LEU A 14 38.53 -12.06 7.09
N THR A 15 38.73 -12.31 8.37
CA THR A 15 37.62 -12.46 9.33
C THR A 15 36.96 -11.13 9.69
N ALA A 16 37.69 -10.02 9.71
CA ALA A 16 37.13 -8.69 9.96
C ALA A 16 36.20 -8.23 8.82
N CYS A 17 36.62 -8.38 7.56
CA CYS A 17 35.75 -8.03 6.42
C CYS A 17 34.45 -8.85 6.38
N ALA A 18 34.50 -10.16 6.65
CA ALA A 18 33.31 -11.00 6.66
C ALA A 18 32.32 -10.62 7.79
N GLN A 19 32.83 -10.15 8.92
CA GLN A 19 32.00 -9.73 10.05
C GLN A 19 31.30 -8.38 9.79
N ASP A 20 31.96 -7.47 9.07
CA ASP A 20 31.38 -6.18 8.66
C ASP A 20 30.28 -6.37 7.61
N ASP A 21 30.44 -7.30 6.69
CA ASP A 21 29.45 -7.63 5.64
C ASP A 21 28.18 -8.25 6.25
N ASP A 22 28.31 -9.15 7.22
CA ASP A 22 27.18 -9.75 7.94
C ASP A 22 26.40 -8.71 8.74
N ALA A 23 27.09 -7.77 9.39
CA ALA A 23 26.45 -6.70 10.16
C ALA A 23 25.66 -5.74 9.24
N LEU A 24 26.21 -5.37 8.09
CA LEU A 24 25.53 -4.57 7.09
C LEU A 24 24.28 -5.29 6.56
N LEU A 25 24.39 -6.59 6.28
CA LEU A 25 23.30 -7.40 5.78
C LEU A 25 22.13 -7.47 6.78
N GLU A 26 22.43 -7.62 8.06
CA GLU A 26 21.41 -7.58 9.13
C GLU A 26 20.79 -6.21 9.28
N GLU A 27 21.58 -5.13 9.27
CA GLU A 27 21.07 -3.76 9.31
C GLU A 27 20.09 -3.48 8.18
N VAL A 28 20.45 -3.83 6.93
CA VAL A 28 19.60 -3.65 5.74
C VAL A 28 18.29 -4.43 5.86
N ARG A 29 18.34 -5.67 6.34
CA ARG A 29 17.15 -6.50 6.56
C ARG A 29 16.24 -5.93 7.63
N ASP A 30 16.80 -5.43 8.72
CA ASP A 30 16.06 -4.88 9.85
C ASP A 30 15.48 -3.48 9.56
N THR A 31 16.04 -2.77 8.59
CA THR A 31 15.53 -1.44 8.18
C THR A 31 14.19 -1.53 7.45
N LEU A 32 13.91 -2.62 6.74
CA LEU A 32 12.62 -2.83 6.08
C LEU A 32 11.50 -3.11 7.09
N PRO A 33 10.30 -2.54 6.90
CA PRO A 33 9.16 -2.85 7.75
C PRO A 33 8.70 -4.30 7.54
N ALA A 34 8.19 -4.93 8.57
CA ALA A 34 7.42 -6.14 8.40
C ALA A 34 6.13 -5.84 7.63
N ALA A 35 5.66 -6.79 6.81
CA ALA A 35 4.40 -6.62 6.06
C ALA A 35 3.20 -6.33 6.98
N SER A 36 3.23 -6.84 8.21
CA SER A 36 2.23 -6.54 9.25
C SER A 36 2.31 -5.11 9.80
N GLU A 37 3.47 -4.45 9.70
CA GLU A 37 3.62 -3.06 10.20
C GLU A 37 2.98 -2.03 9.27
N VAL A 38 2.96 -2.30 7.96
CA VAL A 38 2.36 -1.41 6.94
C VAL A 38 0.88 -1.70 6.69
N ARG A 39 0.30 -2.60 7.45
CA ARG A 39 -1.11 -2.97 7.32
C ARG A 39 -2.03 -1.84 7.76
N LEU A 40 -3.16 -1.67 7.04
CA LEU A 40 -4.27 -0.80 7.39
C LEU A 40 -5.20 -1.56 8.36
N ASP A 41 -5.34 -1.10 9.59
CA ASP A 41 -6.16 -1.74 10.62
C ASP A 41 -7.52 -1.03 10.75
N VAL A 42 -8.41 -1.24 9.78
CA VAL A 42 -9.81 -0.81 9.89
C VAL A 42 -10.50 -1.72 10.90
N PRO A 43 -11.22 -1.18 11.91
CA PRO A 43 -11.88 -1.96 12.93
C PRO A 43 -12.80 -3.04 12.34
N SER A 44 -12.82 -4.21 12.95
CA SER A 44 -13.66 -5.33 12.52
C SER A 44 -14.09 -6.18 13.70
N THR A 45 -15.21 -6.85 13.56
CA THR A 45 -15.59 -7.94 14.46
C THR A 45 -15.69 -9.24 13.68
N ASP A 46 -15.24 -10.33 14.27
CA ASP A 46 -15.45 -11.68 13.73
C ASP A 46 -16.90 -12.16 13.90
N ASN A 47 -17.67 -11.45 14.73
CA ASN A 47 -19.08 -11.74 14.97
C ASN A 47 -19.94 -11.09 13.89
N LYS A 48 -20.40 -11.89 12.92
CA LYS A 48 -21.48 -11.47 12.03
C LYS A 48 -22.72 -11.23 12.89
N SER A 49 -23.07 -9.97 13.15
CA SER A 49 -24.32 -9.62 13.78
C SER A 49 -25.46 -10.13 12.90
N THR A 50 -26.37 -10.88 13.48
CA THR A 50 -27.55 -11.40 12.80
C THR A 50 -28.75 -10.45 12.87
N LEU A 51 -28.60 -9.30 13.54
CA LEU A 51 -29.65 -8.31 13.77
C LEU A 51 -29.17 -6.93 13.30
N GLY A 52 -29.80 -6.41 12.26
CA GLY A 52 -29.51 -5.11 11.66
C GLY A 52 -28.67 -5.20 10.37
N ALA A 53 -28.73 -4.16 9.56
CA ALA A 53 -27.90 -4.04 8.36
C ALA A 53 -26.53 -3.45 8.73
N VAL A 54 -25.46 -4.12 8.31
CA VAL A 54 -24.11 -3.56 8.42
C VAL A 54 -24.04 -2.30 7.57
N ALA A 55 -23.41 -1.25 8.08
CA ALA A 55 -23.28 0.01 7.36
C ALA A 55 -22.54 -0.19 6.03
N GLU A 56 -23.14 0.26 4.94
CA GLU A 56 -22.67 0.02 3.58
C GLU A 56 -21.29 0.65 3.34
N PHE A 57 -21.13 1.93 3.71
CA PHE A 57 -19.85 2.63 3.51
C PHE A 57 -18.74 2.16 4.44
N TYR A 58 -19.08 1.63 5.63
CA TYR A 58 -18.13 0.86 6.43
C TYR A 58 -17.66 -0.40 5.67
N GLN A 59 -18.56 -1.13 5.01
CA GLN A 59 -18.17 -2.30 4.20
C GLN A 59 -17.28 -1.92 3.05
N HIS A 60 -17.57 -0.82 2.32
CA HIS A 60 -16.69 -0.30 1.28
C HIS A 60 -15.30 0.04 1.83
N THR A 61 -15.22 0.75 2.94
CA THR A 61 -13.98 1.08 3.65
C THR A 61 -13.19 -0.17 4.00
N ARG A 62 -13.86 -1.17 4.57
CA ARG A 62 -13.25 -2.44 4.95
C ARG A 62 -12.74 -3.23 3.75
N ASN A 63 -13.55 -3.40 2.73
CA ASN A 63 -13.18 -4.14 1.52
C ASN A 63 -11.99 -3.49 0.81
N THR A 64 -11.97 -2.16 0.73
CA THR A 64 -10.85 -1.42 0.13
C THR A 64 -9.58 -1.60 0.96
N SER A 65 -9.66 -1.50 2.29
CA SER A 65 -8.49 -1.73 3.15
C SER A 65 -7.96 -3.16 3.05
N ASP A 66 -8.83 -4.16 2.99
CA ASP A 66 -8.44 -5.56 2.84
C ASP A 66 -7.76 -5.82 1.48
N PHE A 67 -8.23 -5.19 0.41
CA PHE A 67 -7.58 -5.25 -0.90
C PHE A 67 -6.17 -4.63 -0.88
N LEU A 68 -6.02 -3.42 -0.31
CA LEU A 68 -4.72 -2.75 -0.20
C LEU A 68 -3.76 -3.52 0.70
N ASN A 69 -4.25 -4.10 1.79
CA ASN A 69 -3.46 -4.96 2.68
C ASN A 69 -2.93 -6.20 1.94
N ALA A 70 -3.78 -6.87 1.17
CA ALA A 70 -3.37 -8.04 0.40
C ALA A 70 -2.27 -7.68 -0.61
N ALA A 71 -2.40 -6.55 -1.31
CA ALA A 71 -1.40 -6.07 -2.26
C ALA A 71 -0.07 -5.71 -1.55
N SER A 72 -0.13 -4.94 -0.46
CA SER A 72 1.06 -4.51 0.29
C SER A 72 1.84 -5.69 0.87
N VAL A 73 1.14 -6.69 1.44
CA VAL A 73 1.76 -7.91 1.98
C VAL A 73 2.52 -8.68 0.91
N VAL A 74 1.98 -8.77 -0.30
CA VAL A 74 2.64 -9.49 -1.41
C VAL A 74 3.95 -8.80 -1.79
N TRP A 75 3.95 -7.50 -2.00
CA TRP A 75 5.11 -6.78 -2.52
C TRP A 75 6.19 -6.55 -1.48
N VAL A 76 5.83 -6.12 -0.27
CA VAL A 76 6.79 -5.97 0.83
C VAL A 76 7.35 -7.35 1.21
N GLY A 77 6.49 -8.37 1.29
CA GLY A 77 6.91 -9.74 1.57
C GLY A 77 7.83 -10.33 0.50
N LEU A 78 7.66 -9.97 -0.78
CA LEU A 78 8.56 -10.38 -1.85
C LEU A 78 9.98 -9.84 -1.62
N ILE A 79 10.14 -8.54 -1.38
CA ILE A 79 11.43 -7.91 -1.12
C ILE A 79 12.09 -8.52 0.11
N GLN A 80 11.36 -8.65 1.21
CA GLN A 80 11.86 -9.30 2.44
C GLN A 80 12.29 -10.75 2.19
N THR A 81 11.51 -11.51 1.42
CA THR A 81 11.83 -12.90 1.11
C THR A 81 13.14 -13.00 0.35
N ILE A 82 13.35 -12.14 -0.66
CA ILE A 82 14.59 -12.09 -1.43
C ILE A 82 15.78 -11.78 -0.51
N MET A 83 15.65 -10.79 0.36
CA MET A 83 16.74 -10.38 1.25
C MET A 83 17.10 -11.43 2.34
N ARG A 84 16.23 -12.41 2.60
CA ARG A 84 16.53 -13.53 3.51
C ARG A 84 17.52 -14.56 2.92
N TYR A 85 17.61 -14.64 1.59
CA TYR A 85 18.61 -15.48 0.95
C TYR A 85 20.02 -14.89 1.13
N PRO A 86 21.08 -15.71 0.99
CA PRO A 86 22.46 -15.20 0.95
C PRO A 86 22.61 -14.16 -0.17
N ALA A 87 23.25 -13.04 0.11
CA ALA A 87 23.60 -12.07 -0.90
C ALA A 87 24.59 -12.67 -1.91
N THR A 88 24.50 -12.24 -3.16
CA THR A 88 25.45 -12.63 -4.21
C THR A 88 26.75 -11.85 -4.08
N SER A 89 26.68 -10.56 -3.73
CA SER A 89 27.84 -9.72 -3.42
C SER A 89 27.49 -8.66 -2.40
N VAL A 90 28.52 -8.23 -1.65
CA VAL A 90 28.52 -7.05 -0.77
C VAL A 90 29.72 -6.20 -1.20
N GLU A 91 29.49 -4.98 -1.67
CA GLU A 91 30.52 -4.08 -2.17
C GLU A 91 30.33 -2.67 -1.55
N GLY A 92 31.08 -2.41 -0.47
CA GLY A 92 30.88 -1.21 0.34
C GLY A 92 29.47 -1.15 0.92
N ASP A 93 28.71 -0.11 0.63
CA ASP A 93 27.33 0.05 1.09
C ASP A 93 26.28 -0.62 0.18
N THR A 94 26.71 -1.37 -0.83
CA THR A 94 25.82 -1.98 -1.82
C THR A 94 25.76 -3.49 -1.64
N ILE A 95 24.55 -4.02 -1.49
CA ILE A 95 24.27 -5.45 -1.41
C ILE A 95 23.44 -5.86 -2.63
N THR A 96 23.86 -6.96 -3.28
CA THR A 96 23.17 -7.50 -4.46
C THR A 96 22.72 -8.93 -4.21
N TRP A 97 21.48 -9.23 -4.58
CA TRP A 97 20.91 -10.57 -4.67
C TRP A 97 20.59 -10.87 -6.14
N GLY A 98 21.10 -11.97 -6.65
CA GLY A 98 21.01 -12.34 -8.07
C GLY A 98 22.22 -11.86 -8.87
N PRO A 99 22.14 -11.82 -10.23
CA PRO A 99 20.91 -12.12 -10.98
C PRO A 99 20.52 -13.59 -10.92
N TRP A 100 19.23 -13.82 -10.70
CA TRP A 100 18.65 -15.16 -10.80
C TRP A 100 18.16 -15.39 -12.22
N ASN A 101 18.60 -16.48 -12.79
CA ASN A 101 18.03 -16.99 -14.01
C ASN A 101 16.95 -17.99 -13.62
N ASP A 102 15.73 -17.79 -14.08
CA ASP A 102 14.75 -18.85 -14.02
C ASP A 102 15.22 -19.96 -14.97
N ASP A 103 15.56 -21.12 -14.42
CA ASP A 103 16.06 -22.27 -15.20
C ASP A 103 14.99 -22.92 -16.08
N SER A 104 13.74 -22.50 -15.91
CA SER A 104 12.65 -22.91 -16.77
C SER A 104 12.77 -22.28 -18.15
N ALA A 105 12.81 -23.12 -19.19
CA ALA A 105 12.77 -22.65 -20.59
C ALA A 105 11.51 -21.82 -20.91
N LEU A 106 10.47 -21.92 -20.08
CA LEU A 106 9.21 -21.20 -20.20
C LEU A 106 9.21 -19.82 -19.56
N ARG A 107 10.28 -19.46 -18.81
CA ARG A 107 10.41 -18.15 -18.14
C ARG A 107 11.71 -17.48 -18.56
N PRO A 108 11.69 -16.68 -19.63
CA PRO A 108 12.91 -16.14 -20.24
C PRO A 108 13.42 -14.87 -19.54
N PHE A 109 13.21 -14.72 -18.23
CA PHE A 109 13.56 -13.51 -17.49
C PHE A 109 14.69 -13.74 -16.50
N ALA A 110 15.45 -12.69 -16.23
CA ALA A 110 16.44 -12.62 -15.16
C ALA A 110 16.09 -11.43 -14.25
N TYR A 111 16.25 -11.61 -12.95
CA TYR A 111 15.94 -10.60 -11.93
C TYR A 111 17.14 -10.40 -11.02
N LYS A 112 17.31 -9.19 -10.51
CA LYS A 112 18.24 -8.87 -9.43
C LYS A 112 17.62 -7.86 -8.48
N LEU A 113 17.91 -7.99 -7.19
CA LEU A 113 17.64 -6.98 -6.19
C LEU A 113 18.96 -6.34 -5.78
N VAL A 114 18.97 -5.03 -5.72
CA VAL A 114 20.10 -4.24 -5.19
C VAL A 114 19.55 -3.39 -4.04
N ALA A 115 20.22 -3.42 -2.90
CA ALA A 115 20.00 -2.49 -1.79
C ALA A 115 21.28 -1.69 -1.55
N VAL A 116 21.10 -0.41 -1.28
CA VAL A 116 22.20 0.53 -1.00
C VAL A 116 21.92 1.21 0.32
N ARG A 117 22.83 1.08 1.28
CA ARG A 117 22.80 1.87 2.50
C ARG A 117 23.13 3.32 2.16
N THR A 118 22.24 4.23 2.49
CA THR A 118 22.36 5.68 2.21
C THR A 118 22.66 6.49 3.47
N GLY A 119 22.57 5.89 4.62
CA GLY A 119 22.81 6.47 5.93
C GLY A 119 22.67 5.41 7.02
N ASP A 120 22.80 5.82 8.26
CA ASP A 120 22.54 4.96 9.41
C ASP A 120 21.08 4.48 9.35
N ARG A 121 20.88 3.15 9.28
CA ARG A 121 19.56 2.50 9.16
C ARG A 121 18.65 3.12 8.08
N SER A 122 19.26 3.55 6.99
CA SER A 122 18.59 4.14 5.84
C SER A 122 19.06 3.47 4.56
N ILE A 123 18.12 2.99 3.75
CA ILE A 123 18.40 2.24 2.53
C ILE A 123 17.55 2.73 1.37
N THR A 124 18.07 2.58 0.17
CA THR A 124 17.28 2.48 -1.06
C THR A 124 17.38 1.07 -1.62
N TYR A 125 16.37 0.62 -2.34
CA TYR A 125 16.39 -0.69 -2.97
C TYR A 125 15.68 -0.69 -4.31
N SER A 126 16.13 -1.56 -5.22
CA SER A 126 15.53 -1.73 -6.54
C SER A 126 15.55 -3.20 -6.95
N LEU A 127 14.35 -3.75 -7.20
CA LEU A 127 14.20 -5.02 -7.90
C LEU A 127 14.09 -4.74 -9.39
N SER A 128 15.06 -5.21 -10.16
CA SER A 128 15.14 -4.98 -11.60
C SER A 128 15.06 -6.29 -12.37
N GLY A 129 14.57 -6.23 -13.60
CA GLY A 129 14.44 -7.38 -14.47
C GLY A 129 14.88 -7.10 -15.90
N LYS A 130 15.14 -8.16 -16.66
CA LYS A 130 15.35 -8.12 -18.12
C LYS A 130 15.02 -9.48 -18.76
N ARG A 131 14.83 -9.49 -20.08
CA ARG A 131 14.83 -10.74 -20.81
C ARG A 131 16.27 -11.31 -20.87
N ARG A 132 16.39 -12.60 -20.67
CA ARG A 132 17.71 -13.29 -20.71
C ARG A 132 18.40 -13.19 -22.06
N ALA A 133 17.62 -13.14 -23.15
CA ALA A 133 18.11 -13.01 -24.50
C ALA A 133 18.62 -11.61 -24.85
N ASP A 134 18.22 -10.59 -24.07
CA ASP A 134 18.55 -9.22 -24.35
C ASP A 134 19.94 -8.89 -23.78
N ALA A 135 20.78 -8.27 -24.61
CA ALA A 135 22.08 -7.76 -24.19
C ALA A 135 21.97 -6.45 -23.35
N GLY A 136 20.75 -5.88 -23.23
CA GLY A 136 20.49 -4.64 -22.51
C GLY A 136 20.64 -4.75 -20.99
N ASP A 137 20.55 -3.59 -20.34
CA ASP A 137 20.62 -3.48 -18.89
C ASP A 137 19.35 -3.98 -18.20
N PHE A 138 19.45 -4.24 -16.90
CA PHE A 138 18.31 -4.47 -16.04
C PHE A 138 17.51 -3.19 -15.87
N ILE A 139 16.19 -3.24 -16.02
CA ILE A 139 15.27 -2.12 -15.81
C ILE A 139 14.53 -2.28 -14.49
N PRO A 140 14.33 -1.21 -13.72
CA PRO A 140 13.66 -1.29 -12.42
C PRO A 140 12.18 -1.66 -12.60
N LEU A 141 11.71 -2.57 -11.75
CA LEU A 141 10.32 -3.04 -11.67
C LEU A 141 9.66 -2.61 -10.37
N ILE A 142 10.47 -2.55 -9.31
CA ILE A 142 10.11 -2.07 -7.99
C ILE A 142 11.26 -1.22 -7.49
N GLU A 143 10.95 -0.04 -6.98
CA GLU A 143 11.91 0.84 -6.31
C GLU A 143 11.36 1.25 -4.95
N GLY A 144 12.24 1.48 -4.00
CA GLY A 144 11.83 1.95 -2.70
C GLY A 144 12.97 2.48 -1.84
N ALA A 145 12.55 3.06 -0.74
CA ALA A 145 13.44 3.53 0.32
C ALA A 145 12.83 3.17 1.68
N ALA A 146 13.68 2.91 2.65
CA ALA A 146 13.24 2.68 4.02
C ALA A 146 14.24 3.34 4.98
N GLU A 147 13.71 3.85 6.08
CA GLU A 147 14.45 4.43 7.19
C GLU A 147 13.82 3.92 8.49
N ARG A 148 14.65 3.49 9.44
CA ARG A 148 14.22 3.03 10.76
C ARG A 148 15.12 3.69 11.81
N PRO A 149 14.57 4.54 12.71
CA PRO A 149 15.39 5.31 13.64
C PRO A 149 16.28 4.44 14.53
N ASP A 150 15.73 3.37 15.08
CA ASP A 150 16.43 2.44 15.94
C ASP A 150 15.98 0.99 15.71
N ALA A 151 16.81 0.02 16.15
CA ALA A 151 16.47 -1.40 16.10
C ALA A 151 15.21 -1.70 16.91
N GLY A 152 14.23 -2.36 16.27
CA GLY A 152 12.96 -2.70 16.88
C GLY A 152 11.94 -1.56 16.94
N GLU A 153 12.31 -0.33 16.60
CA GLU A 153 11.36 0.76 16.39
C GLU A 153 10.68 0.65 15.02
N ARG A 154 9.62 1.41 14.83
CA ARG A 154 8.92 1.47 13.54
C ARG A 154 9.61 2.46 12.62
N GLY A 155 9.56 2.18 11.32
CA GLY A 155 10.19 2.97 10.29
C GLY A 155 9.22 3.74 9.41
N LYS A 156 9.79 4.45 8.45
CA LYS A 156 9.07 5.10 7.36
C LYS A 156 9.71 4.73 6.03
N GLY A 157 8.98 4.90 4.93
CA GLY A 157 9.54 4.61 3.62
C GLY A 157 8.56 4.71 2.47
N THR A 158 9.05 4.29 1.32
CA THR A 158 8.32 4.26 0.05
C THR A 158 8.57 2.96 -0.68
N LEU A 159 7.59 2.56 -1.49
CA LEU A 159 7.70 1.46 -2.46
C LEU A 159 6.89 1.83 -3.68
N THR A 160 7.49 1.76 -4.87
CA THR A 160 6.85 2.05 -6.14
C THR A 160 6.92 0.84 -7.07
N LEU A 161 5.78 0.42 -7.59
CA LEU A 161 5.63 -0.62 -8.60
C LEU A 161 5.54 0.03 -9.96
N LEU A 162 6.39 -0.38 -10.91
CA LEU A 162 6.53 0.20 -12.24
C LEU A 162 6.01 -0.77 -13.30
N PHE A 163 4.69 -0.76 -13.55
CA PHE A 163 4.05 -1.74 -14.46
C PHE A 163 4.42 -1.50 -15.92
N ASP A 164 4.66 -0.26 -16.33
CA ASP A 164 5.14 0.01 -17.68
C ASP A 164 6.48 -0.69 -17.95
N ASN A 165 7.38 -0.67 -17.00
CA ASN A 165 8.66 -1.37 -17.09
C ASN A 165 8.48 -2.90 -17.11
N GLN A 166 7.54 -3.44 -16.34
CA GLN A 166 7.21 -4.87 -16.41
C GLN A 166 6.73 -5.26 -17.79
N ALA A 167 5.91 -4.44 -18.43
CA ALA A 167 5.41 -4.68 -19.78
C ALA A 167 6.48 -4.59 -20.87
N VAL A 168 7.57 -3.85 -20.64
CA VAL A 168 8.73 -3.83 -21.55
C VAL A 168 9.44 -5.20 -21.54
N ILE A 169 9.63 -5.82 -20.39
CA ILE A 169 10.29 -7.13 -20.32
C ILE A 169 9.34 -8.29 -20.61
N ASP A 170 8.07 -8.19 -20.26
CA ASP A 170 7.04 -9.21 -20.50
C ASP A 170 5.82 -8.60 -21.23
N VAL A 171 5.82 -8.74 -22.56
CA VAL A 171 4.75 -8.22 -23.43
C VAL A 171 3.39 -8.87 -23.18
N ALA A 172 3.32 -9.98 -22.46
CA ALA A 172 2.06 -10.60 -22.08
C ALA A 172 1.37 -9.87 -20.92
N LYS A 173 2.11 -9.06 -20.17
CA LYS A 173 1.59 -8.21 -19.11
C LYS A 173 0.72 -7.09 -19.68
N ARG A 174 -0.45 -6.92 -19.10
CA ARG A 174 -1.44 -5.89 -19.48
C ARG A 174 -1.41 -4.70 -18.56
N GLU A 175 -0.94 -4.89 -17.35
CA GLU A 175 -0.82 -3.83 -16.35
C GLU A 175 0.09 -2.72 -16.88
N ARG A 176 -0.30 -1.47 -16.61
CA ARG A 176 0.41 -0.24 -16.99
C ARG A 176 0.37 0.76 -15.85
N GLY A 177 1.17 1.83 -16.00
CA GLY A 177 1.25 2.89 -15.01
C GLY A 177 2.06 2.49 -13.78
N SER A 178 1.73 3.05 -12.63
CA SER A 178 2.45 2.80 -11.38
C SER A 178 1.53 2.78 -10.16
N ILE A 179 2.02 2.11 -9.10
CA ILE A 179 1.44 2.18 -7.75
C ILE A 179 2.56 2.60 -6.80
N ALA A 180 2.39 3.74 -6.14
CA ALA A 180 3.31 4.23 -5.11
C ALA A 180 2.68 4.06 -3.73
N ILE A 181 3.43 3.44 -2.81
CA ILE A 181 3.06 3.27 -1.40
C ILE A 181 4.03 4.12 -0.58
N ARG A 182 3.50 4.94 0.32
CA ARG A 182 4.27 5.69 1.31
C ARG A 182 3.74 5.37 2.69
N TYR A 183 4.61 5.09 3.62
CA TYR A 183 4.24 4.86 5.01
C TYR A 183 5.14 5.67 5.95
N ASP A 184 4.57 6.17 7.04
CA ASP A 184 5.28 6.72 8.18
C ASP A 184 4.67 6.15 9.46
N LEU A 185 5.41 5.25 10.09
CA LEU A 185 4.99 4.54 11.30
C LEU A 185 5.74 5.05 12.54
N THR A 186 6.63 6.06 12.36
CA THR A 186 7.47 6.63 13.42
C THR A 186 6.71 7.59 14.31
N GLY A 187 5.69 8.23 13.73
CA GLY A 187 4.91 9.27 14.38
C GLY A 187 3.61 8.78 15.00
N GLU A 188 2.92 9.71 15.63
CA GLU A 188 1.55 9.59 16.11
C GLU A 188 0.75 10.78 15.54
N PRO A 189 -0.22 10.56 14.67
CA PRO A 189 -0.72 9.28 14.16
C PRO A 189 0.23 8.61 13.16
N ARG A 190 0.09 7.28 12.99
CA ARG A 190 0.71 6.54 11.87
C ARG A 190 -0.02 6.82 10.60
N THR A 191 0.71 6.90 9.49
CA THR A 191 0.10 7.19 8.19
C THR A 191 0.56 6.21 7.12
N ASN A 192 -0.37 5.88 6.21
CA ASN A 192 -0.11 5.19 4.96
C ASN A 192 -0.83 5.93 3.83
N ALA A 193 -0.17 6.04 2.69
CA ALA A 193 -0.77 6.55 1.46
C ALA A 193 -0.45 5.62 0.30
N VAL A 194 -1.42 5.39 -0.57
CA VAL A 194 -1.25 4.62 -1.80
C VAL A 194 -1.78 5.45 -2.96
N THR A 195 -0.94 5.68 -3.96
CA THR A 195 -1.28 6.43 -5.16
C THR A 195 -1.18 5.52 -6.37
N PHE A 196 -2.24 5.46 -7.15
CA PHE A 196 -2.29 4.83 -8.46
C PHE A 196 -2.18 5.92 -9.51
N SER A 197 -1.23 5.79 -10.46
CA SER A 197 -1.05 6.75 -11.52
C SER A 197 -1.11 6.05 -12.87
N ASP A 198 -2.02 6.50 -13.74
CA ASP A 198 -2.30 5.91 -15.06
C ASP A 198 -2.47 4.37 -15.01
N PHE A 199 -3.00 3.86 -13.88
CA PHE A 199 -3.01 2.43 -13.62
C PHE A 199 -4.04 1.70 -14.48
N VAL A 200 -3.56 0.71 -15.22
CA VAL A 200 -4.35 -0.28 -15.96
C VAL A 200 -4.15 -1.64 -15.31
N ASN A 201 -5.22 -2.32 -14.95
CA ASN A 201 -5.18 -3.62 -14.29
C ASN A 201 -4.89 -4.78 -15.26
N GLU A 202 -4.76 -6.01 -14.73
CA GLU A 202 -4.49 -7.23 -15.51
C GLU A 202 -5.56 -7.55 -16.58
N ARG A 203 -6.80 -7.03 -16.42
CA ARG A 203 -7.89 -7.17 -17.40
C ARG A 203 -7.81 -6.13 -18.51
N GLY A 204 -6.91 -5.15 -18.40
CA GLY A 204 -6.80 -4.03 -19.33
C GLY A 204 -7.82 -2.91 -19.07
N GLU A 205 -8.41 -2.87 -17.88
CA GLU A 205 -9.31 -1.80 -17.45
C GLU A 205 -8.50 -0.63 -16.89
N GLY A 206 -8.80 0.56 -17.30
CA GLY A 206 -8.11 1.81 -16.97
C GLY A 206 -7.87 2.65 -18.23
N PRO A 207 -6.99 3.67 -18.19
CA PRO A 207 -6.19 4.08 -17.02
C PRO A 207 -7.03 4.72 -15.91
N ARG A 208 -6.53 4.65 -14.68
CA ARG A 208 -7.18 5.25 -13.49
C ARG A 208 -6.13 5.88 -12.60
N ASP A 209 -6.45 7.06 -12.10
CA ASP A 209 -5.76 7.70 -11.00
C ASP A 209 -6.61 7.52 -9.73
N SER A 210 -5.98 7.16 -8.65
CA SER A 210 -6.65 6.99 -7.36
C SER A 210 -5.66 7.26 -6.24
N GLU A 211 -6.13 7.87 -5.18
CA GLU A 211 -5.34 8.14 -3.98
C GLU A 211 -6.07 7.58 -2.75
N TYR A 212 -5.31 6.96 -1.87
CA TYR A 212 -5.78 6.35 -0.63
C TYR A 212 -4.93 6.87 0.51
N GLY A 213 -5.55 7.55 1.47
CA GLY A 213 -4.90 8.08 2.67
C GLY A 213 -5.42 7.40 3.92
N TYR A 214 -4.56 6.75 4.68
CA TYR A 214 -4.89 6.09 5.93
C TYR A 214 -4.14 6.73 7.09
N LEU A 215 -4.84 6.89 8.22
CA LEU A 215 -4.29 7.41 9.45
C LEU A 215 -4.84 6.60 10.62
N GLN A 216 -3.96 6.20 11.54
CA GLN A 216 -4.33 5.49 12.78
C GLN A 216 -3.65 6.11 13.99
N ARG A 217 -4.41 6.28 15.06
CA ARG A 217 -3.90 6.75 16.37
C ARG A 217 -3.66 5.58 17.31
N ALA A 218 -2.88 5.84 18.35
CA ALA A 218 -2.52 4.84 19.36
C ALA A 218 -3.70 4.24 20.09
N ASP A 219 -4.82 4.99 20.22
CA ASP A 219 -6.05 4.52 20.84
C ASP A 219 -6.90 3.62 19.93
N GLY A 220 -6.46 3.37 18.69
CA GLY A 220 -7.18 2.59 17.69
C GLY A 220 -8.15 3.39 16.83
N SER A 221 -8.39 4.67 17.16
CA SER A 221 -9.17 5.55 16.29
C SER A 221 -8.42 5.83 14.98
N GLY A 222 -9.16 6.14 13.91
CA GLY A 222 -8.51 6.35 12.63
C GLY A 222 -9.37 7.02 11.59
N ARG A 223 -8.76 7.21 10.41
CA ARG A 223 -9.38 7.79 9.23
C ARG A 223 -8.89 7.07 7.99
N PHE A 224 -9.78 6.82 7.08
CA PHE A 224 -9.45 6.33 5.75
C PHE A 224 -10.17 7.17 4.71
N ASP A 225 -9.38 7.76 3.82
CA ASP A 225 -9.81 8.66 2.76
C ASP A 225 -9.43 8.04 1.42
N PHE A 226 -10.41 7.85 0.54
CA PHE A 226 -10.12 7.18 -0.73
C PHE A 226 -11.10 7.53 -1.84
N LEU A 227 -10.56 7.54 -3.05
CA LEU A 227 -11.31 7.67 -4.29
C LEU A 227 -11.44 6.30 -4.96
N THR A 228 -12.66 5.93 -5.34
CA THR A 228 -12.93 4.68 -6.07
C THR A 228 -14.00 4.87 -7.13
N LEU A 229 -14.17 3.87 -7.98
CA LEU A 229 -15.26 3.80 -8.95
C LEU A 229 -16.21 2.67 -8.55
N ALA A 230 -17.49 2.96 -8.48
CA ALA A 230 -18.53 1.97 -8.26
C ALA A 230 -19.79 2.37 -9.03
N ASN A 231 -20.61 1.40 -9.39
CA ASN A 231 -21.95 1.65 -9.90
C ASN A 231 -22.89 1.71 -8.69
N VAL A 232 -23.31 2.92 -8.31
CA VAL A 232 -24.10 3.17 -7.09
C VAL A 232 -25.60 3.19 -7.34
N ASP A 233 -26.05 3.27 -8.58
CA ASP A 233 -27.48 3.26 -8.93
C ASP A 233 -28.02 1.86 -9.27
N GLU A 234 -27.17 0.82 -9.18
CA GLU A 234 -27.48 -0.59 -9.46
C GLU A 234 -28.04 -0.84 -10.88
N ASP A 235 -28.06 0.17 -11.75
CA ASP A 235 -28.47 -0.03 -13.12
C ASP A 235 -27.36 -0.82 -13.88
N ALA A 236 -27.67 -2.07 -14.24
CA ALA A 236 -26.71 -3.00 -14.85
C ALA A 236 -26.11 -2.51 -16.19
N ALA A 237 -26.72 -1.51 -16.83
CA ALA A 237 -26.23 -0.85 -18.04
C ALA A 237 -25.42 0.42 -17.75
N GLY A 238 -25.26 0.77 -16.47
CA GLY A 238 -24.74 2.05 -16.05
C GLY A 238 -23.25 2.22 -16.21
N GLN A 239 -22.83 3.47 -16.28
CA GLN A 239 -21.43 3.86 -16.16
C GLN A 239 -21.11 4.02 -14.67
N ALA A 240 -19.95 3.53 -14.25
CA ALA A 240 -19.52 3.68 -12.85
C ALA A 240 -19.32 5.15 -12.48
N GLU A 241 -19.74 5.50 -11.28
CA GLU A 241 -19.59 6.80 -10.66
C GLU A 241 -18.26 6.89 -9.91
N ASN A 242 -17.75 8.11 -9.79
CA ASN A 242 -16.67 8.41 -8.87
C ASN A 242 -17.23 8.50 -7.45
N LEU A 243 -16.58 7.85 -6.51
CA LEU A 243 -16.88 7.89 -5.09
C LEU A 243 -15.67 8.39 -4.32
N HIS A 244 -15.79 9.54 -3.69
CA HIS A 244 -14.84 9.99 -2.68
C HIS A 244 -15.42 9.67 -1.32
N ILE A 245 -14.81 8.75 -0.59
CA ILE A 245 -15.26 8.25 0.70
C ILE A 245 -14.24 8.63 1.77
N VAL A 246 -14.69 9.30 2.80
CA VAL A 246 -13.93 9.60 4.00
C VAL A 246 -14.59 8.93 5.20
N SER A 247 -13.93 7.94 5.75
CA SER A 247 -14.41 7.20 6.91
C SER A 247 -13.56 7.51 8.12
N ASN A 248 -14.21 7.91 9.20
CA ASN A 248 -13.59 8.17 10.50
C ASN A 248 -14.20 7.23 11.55
N TRP A 249 -13.39 6.72 12.47
CA TRP A 249 -13.86 5.88 13.58
C TRP A 249 -13.14 6.24 14.87
N ASP A 250 -13.82 6.03 15.99
CA ASP A 250 -13.25 6.19 17.31
C ASP A 250 -12.59 4.91 17.84
N ALA A 251 -12.07 4.95 19.06
CA ALA A 251 -11.39 3.83 19.71
C ALA A 251 -12.28 2.60 19.95
N THR A 252 -13.62 2.76 19.90
CA THR A 252 -14.58 1.65 20.03
C THR A 252 -14.87 0.96 18.71
N GLY A 253 -14.48 1.57 17.59
CA GLY A 253 -14.80 1.16 16.23
C GLY A 253 -16.10 1.75 15.69
N ALA A 254 -16.88 2.47 16.51
CA ALA A 254 -18.02 3.26 16.02
C ALA A 254 -17.52 4.40 15.13
N GLY A 255 -18.26 4.71 14.06
CA GLY A 255 -17.72 5.68 13.12
C GLY A 255 -18.75 6.31 12.19
N ARG A 256 -18.21 7.00 11.21
CA ARG A 256 -18.96 7.71 10.18
C ARG A 256 -18.20 7.73 8.87
N SER A 257 -18.92 7.52 7.77
CA SER A 257 -18.45 7.86 6.42
C SER A 257 -19.21 9.06 5.90
N ASP A 258 -18.45 9.99 5.32
CA ASP A 258 -18.98 11.07 4.50
C ASP A 258 -18.53 10.80 3.06
N VAL A 259 -19.47 10.89 2.11
CA VAL A 259 -19.27 10.42 0.73
C VAL A 259 -19.75 11.50 -0.25
N ALA A 260 -18.96 11.76 -1.28
CA ALA A 260 -19.41 12.43 -2.49
C ALA A 260 -19.40 11.45 -3.66
N ALA A 261 -20.52 11.35 -4.39
CA ALA A 261 -20.64 10.55 -5.61
C ALA A 261 -21.00 11.45 -6.79
N TRP A 262 -20.30 11.28 -7.93
CA TRP A 262 -20.53 12.12 -9.13
C TRP A 262 -20.08 11.41 -10.41
N GLY A 263 -20.53 11.95 -11.53
CA GLY A 263 -20.20 11.40 -12.87
C GLY A 263 -21.02 10.15 -13.18
N GLY A 264 -20.55 9.33 -14.11
CA GLY A 264 -21.26 8.13 -14.54
C GLY A 264 -22.69 8.44 -14.98
N ASN A 265 -23.65 7.66 -14.49
CA ASN A 265 -25.08 7.85 -14.76
C ASN A 265 -25.69 9.05 -14.02
N LEU A 266 -25.02 9.59 -13.00
CA LEU A 266 -25.51 10.74 -12.23
C LEU A 266 -25.44 12.04 -13.04
N GLY A 267 -24.64 12.08 -14.12
CA GLY A 267 -24.49 13.28 -14.96
C GLY A 267 -23.92 14.46 -14.16
N GLU A 268 -24.69 15.56 -14.07
CA GLU A 268 -24.29 16.78 -13.33
C GLU A 268 -24.72 16.73 -11.83
N VAL A 269 -25.39 15.67 -11.41
CA VAL A 269 -25.84 15.52 -10.02
C VAL A 269 -24.67 15.05 -9.18
N ILE A 270 -24.51 15.69 -8.01
CA ILE A 270 -23.61 15.26 -6.96
C ILE A 270 -24.43 14.76 -5.80
N TRP A 271 -24.22 13.52 -5.41
CA TRP A 271 -24.79 12.95 -4.20
C TRP A 271 -23.79 13.07 -3.05
N ASN A 272 -24.26 13.63 -1.94
CA ASN A 272 -23.56 13.64 -0.67
C ASN A 272 -24.28 12.72 0.30
N VAL A 273 -23.61 11.70 0.77
CA VAL A 273 -24.15 10.73 1.71
C VAL A 273 -23.34 10.76 2.99
N ALA A 274 -24.01 10.76 4.13
CA ALA A 274 -23.37 10.54 5.41
C ALA A 274 -24.01 9.32 6.08
N GLN A 275 -23.18 8.38 6.53
CA GLN A 275 -23.64 7.18 7.23
C GLN A 275 -22.83 6.95 8.49
N CYS A 276 -23.54 6.81 9.63
CA CYS A 276 -22.92 6.48 10.91
C CYS A 276 -23.20 5.03 11.29
N TRP A 277 -22.26 4.42 12.01
CA TRP A 277 -22.39 3.06 12.55
C TRP A 277 -21.95 3.00 14.01
N ASP A 278 -22.49 2.04 14.73
CA ASP A 278 -22.12 1.73 16.11
C ASP A 278 -20.88 0.81 16.21
N ALA A 279 -20.45 0.48 17.43
CA ALA A 279 -19.32 -0.42 17.69
C ALA A 279 -19.56 -1.87 17.20
N SER A 280 -20.77 -2.21 16.76
CA SER A 280 -21.10 -3.48 16.10
C SER A 280 -21.15 -3.35 14.58
N PHE A 281 -20.78 -2.18 14.05
CA PHE A 281 -20.80 -1.79 12.64
C PHE A 281 -22.18 -1.78 11.99
N LEU A 282 -23.24 -1.67 12.78
CA LEU A 282 -24.60 -1.52 12.28
C LEU A 282 -24.90 -0.05 12.00
N ALA A 283 -25.58 0.23 10.87
CA ALA A 283 -26.00 1.58 10.53
C ALA A 283 -26.95 2.14 11.57
N THR A 284 -26.67 3.34 12.09
CA THR A 284 -27.48 4.04 13.08
C THR A 284 -28.10 5.31 12.54
N PHE A 285 -27.48 5.90 11.52
CA PHE A 285 -27.95 7.08 10.83
C PHE A 285 -27.46 7.06 9.38
N THR A 286 -28.31 7.48 8.46
CA THR A 286 -27.93 7.75 7.08
C THR A 286 -28.65 9.01 6.58
N SER A 287 -27.92 9.88 5.89
CA SER A 287 -28.48 11.07 5.25
C SER A 287 -28.03 11.11 3.79
N TYR A 288 -28.96 11.48 2.93
CA TYR A 288 -28.75 11.63 1.50
C TYR A 288 -29.08 13.06 1.10
N ALA A 289 -28.19 13.72 0.37
CA ALA A 289 -28.42 15.03 -0.20
C ALA A 289 -27.92 15.06 -1.65
N ALA A 290 -28.79 15.46 -2.58
CA ALA A 290 -28.43 15.65 -3.98
C ALA A 290 -28.35 17.13 -4.31
N THR A 291 -27.31 17.52 -5.04
CA THR A 291 -27.10 18.88 -5.57
C THR A 291 -26.87 18.82 -7.08
N GLY A 292 -27.17 19.90 -7.81
CA GLY A 292 -27.02 19.95 -9.28
C GLY A 292 -28.21 19.45 -10.08
N GLY A 293 -29.24 18.87 -9.44
CA GLY A 293 -30.46 18.43 -10.10
C GLY A 293 -31.57 19.50 -10.11
N ALA A 294 -32.71 19.18 -10.76
CA ALA A 294 -33.88 20.08 -10.87
C ALA A 294 -34.51 20.39 -9.52
N GLN A 295 -34.37 19.51 -8.53
CA GLN A 295 -34.82 19.68 -7.17
C GLN A 295 -33.76 19.08 -6.21
N PRO A 296 -33.32 19.83 -5.16
CA PRO A 296 -32.51 19.25 -4.09
C PRO A 296 -33.29 18.14 -3.39
N LEU A 297 -32.69 16.98 -3.29
CA LEU A 297 -33.22 15.88 -2.48
C LEU A 297 -32.51 15.85 -1.14
N LEU A 298 -33.28 15.76 -0.05
CA LEU A 298 -32.78 15.52 1.29
C LEU A 298 -33.63 14.41 1.91
N ALA A 299 -32.99 13.33 2.33
CA ALA A 299 -33.62 12.24 3.05
C ALA A 299 -32.72 11.81 4.20
N ASN A 300 -33.29 11.49 5.34
CA ASN A 300 -32.59 11.00 6.53
C ASN A 300 -33.28 9.76 7.07
N GLU A 301 -32.46 8.81 7.52
CA GLU A 301 -32.87 7.60 8.20
C GLU A 301 -32.10 7.47 9.52
N GLY A 302 -32.78 7.08 10.61
CA GLY A 302 -32.15 6.96 11.91
C GLY A 302 -31.99 8.28 12.66
N ASP A 303 -31.12 8.31 13.67
CA ASP A 303 -30.87 9.45 14.53
C ASP A 303 -29.47 10.01 14.38
N ALA A 304 -29.36 11.25 13.91
CA ALA A 304 -28.09 11.94 13.75
C ALA A 304 -27.31 12.09 15.08
N ALA A 305 -27.97 12.11 16.21
CA ALA A 305 -27.33 12.16 17.53
C ALA A 305 -26.63 10.85 17.90
N SER A 306 -26.89 9.75 17.17
CA SER A 306 -26.23 8.47 17.38
C SER A 306 -24.81 8.42 16.77
N CYS A 307 -24.40 9.43 15.98
CA CYS A 307 -23.08 9.47 15.35
C CYS A 307 -22.00 9.72 16.40
N ALA A 308 -21.12 8.75 16.61
CA ALA A 308 -20.00 8.85 17.55
C ALA A 308 -18.91 9.81 17.09
N VAL A 309 -18.83 10.06 15.77
CA VAL A 309 -17.83 10.92 15.12
C VAL A 309 -18.53 12.06 14.39
N SER A 310 -17.96 13.27 14.49
CA SER A 310 -18.45 14.42 13.73
C SER A 310 -18.20 14.26 12.23
N GLY A 311 -19.15 14.79 11.44
CA GLY A 311 -19.04 14.77 9.98
C GLY A 311 -18.07 15.80 9.45
N GLU A 312 -17.60 15.53 8.22
CA GLU A 312 -16.82 16.45 7.43
C GLU A 312 -17.45 16.65 6.04
N THR A 313 -17.10 17.76 5.38
CA THR A 313 -17.57 18.00 4.01
C THR A 313 -16.59 17.33 3.06
N VAL A 314 -17.10 16.36 2.30
CA VAL A 314 -16.34 15.69 1.24
C VAL A 314 -16.74 16.32 -0.10
N ALA A 315 -15.76 16.74 -0.85
CA ALA A 315 -15.98 17.33 -2.18
C ALA A 315 -15.62 16.33 -3.28
N PRO A 316 -16.25 16.41 -4.47
CA PRO A 316 -15.72 15.78 -5.67
C PRO A 316 -14.26 16.19 -5.90
N LEU A 317 -13.41 15.22 -6.18
CA LEU A 317 -12.04 15.49 -6.64
C LEU A 317 -12.08 15.60 -8.17
N LEU A 318 -11.72 16.77 -8.69
CA LEU A 318 -11.72 17.10 -10.13
C LEU A 318 -10.43 16.67 -10.80
#